data_08a2b9a484e60a2ddb91365b1a8fecc6
#
_entry.id   08a2b9a484e60a2ddb91365b1a8fecc6
#
_cell.length_a   1.000
_cell.length_b   1.000
_cell.length_c   1.000
_cell.angle_alpha   90.00
_cell.angle_beta   90.00
_cell.angle_gamma   90.00
#
_symmetry.space_group_name_H-M   'P 1'
#
loop_
_entity.id
_entity.type
_entity.pdbx_description
1 polymer ?
#
loop_
_entity_poly.entity_id
_entity_poly.type
_entity_poly.pdbx_seq_one_letter_code
_entity_poly.pdbx_strand_id
1 'polypeptide(L)'
;VTLDRGDVDFVVEVPDVALGWASSGLPINQKQVVLFGLIYVAVAMLITALLGINQRINPRTAIGPRTQILFSVYLSFPIAYLIDVLLFVKFDRELLYLSIMAAVFGILVSRIGSSGSRDSELTKRRILVFGTGSKAIEVRDALRKADKNAIIVGFFAGPNENDSIIQGSRLVAQGGNLLDTAIALEADEIVIALSERRGGSMPMRELLDCRLNGIRVLDLASHFERTLGQIRLDSLYAGWLIFGEGFSQGVVRSVVKRTFDIIASLILLIIAAPVMVVTALMIGLETGFPLLYRQERVGHNGRLFTVIKFRSMRQDAEKHGKPVWATSSDDRVTKVGRIIRKLRIDELPQLYCVLRGDMSLVGPRPERPFFVDQLTREIPFYAVRHSVKPGLTGWAQVCYHYGASAEDAAAKLQYDLYYVKNHSLFLDLVVLFETVGVVLTGKGAQ
;
A
#
# COMPACT_ATOMS: atom_id res chain seq x y z
N VAL A 1 -32.79 -24.13 -27.78
CA VAL A 1 -32.64 -23.19 -26.67
C VAL A 1 -31.32 -22.49 -26.92
N THR A 2 -31.38 -21.34 -27.56
CA THR A 2 -30.25 -20.47 -27.85
C THR A 2 -30.06 -19.55 -26.61
N LEU A 3 -28.94 -19.69 -25.93
CA LEU A 3 -28.50 -18.72 -24.94
C LEU A 3 -27.78 -17.58 -25.66
N ASP A 4 -28.47 -16.45 -25.72
CA ASP A 4 -27.95 -15.19 -26.18
C ASP A 4 -26.95 -14.66 -25.15
N ARG A 5 -25.65 -14.68 -25.49
CA ARG A 5 -24.59 -14.00 -24.75
C ARG A 5 -24.48 -12.61 -25.33
N GLY A 6 -25.04 -11.63 -24.63
CA GLY A 6 -24.80 -10.23 -24.95
C GLY A 6 -23.32 -9.90 -24.88
N ASP A 7 -22.68 -9.84 -26.02
CA ASP A 7 -21.34 -9.26 -26.21
C ASP A 7 -21.43 -7.77 -25.92
N VAL A 8 -20.82 -7.34 -24.83
CA VAL A 8 -20.58 -5.92 -24.59
C VAL A 8 -19.34 -5.55 -25.37
N ASP A 9 -19.54 -5.11 -26.59
CA ASP A 9 -18.51 -4.47 -27.40
C ASP A 9 -18.09 -3.18 -26.70
N PHE A 10 -16.93 -3.19 -26.06
CA PHE A 10 -16.25 -1.97 -25.65
C PHE A 10 -15.67 -1.28 -26.88
N VAL A 11 -16.47 -0.46 -27.54
CA VAL A 11 -15.98 0.52 -28.50
C VAL A 11 -15.24 1.58 -27.69
N VAL A 12 -13.91 1.55 -27.74
CA VAL A 12 -13.09 2.68 -27.27
C VAL A 12 -13.26 3.79 -28.31
N GLU A 13 -14.23 4.67 -28.10
CA GLU A 13 -14.28 5.93 -28.84
C GLU A 13 -13.01 6.73 -28.47
N VAL A 14 -12.09 6.79 -29.41
CA VAL A 14 -10.96 7.72 -29.33
C VAL A 14 -11.56 9.13 -29.45
N PRO A 15 -11.42 10.01 -28.46
CA PRO A 15 -12.03 11.32 -28.53
C PRO A 15 -11.60 12.05 -29.82
N ASP A 16 -12.53 12.67 -30.51
CA ASP A 16 -12.31 13.47 -31.73
C ASP A 16 -11.24 14.56 -31.59
N VAL A 17 -10.89 14.91 -30.36
CA VAL A 17 -9.78 15.80 -30.03
C VAL A 17 -8.44 15.29 -30.57
N ALA A 18 -8.22 13.96 -30.62
CA ALA A 18 -7.00 13.40 -31.19
C ALA A 18 -6.94 13.51 -32.69
N LEU A 19 -8.09 13.55 -33.37
CA LEU A 19 -8.21 13.75 -34.83
C LEU A 19 -8.16 15.23 -35.24
N GLY A 20 -8.65 16.14 -34.38
CA GLY A 20 -8.60 17.58 -34.63
C GLY A 20 -7.18 18.18 -34.62
N TRP A 21 -6.24 17.58 -33.90
CA TRP A 21 -4.82 17.99 -33.88
C TRP A 21 -4.04 17.50 -35.11
N ALA A 22 -4.49 16.44 -35.73
CA ALA A 22 -3.91 15.93 -36.99
C ALA A 22 -4.16 16.86 -38.20
N SER A 23 -5.15 17.75 -38.08
CA SER A 23 -5.52 18.68 -39.17
C SER A 23 -4.79 20.03 -39.14
N SER A 24 -4.05 20.33 -38.04
CA SER A 24 -3.32 21.60 -37.91
C SER A 24 -1.86 21.52 -38.37
N GLY A 25 -1.65 21.11 -39.63
CA GLY A 25 -0.45 21.51 -40.42
C GLY A 25 0.91 20.88 -40.03
N LEU A 26 0.99 19.93 -39.13
CA LEU A 26 2.23 19.18 -38.85
C LEU A 26 2.30 17.97 -39.81
N PRO A 27 3.40 17.78 -40.56
CA PRO A 27 3.59 16.61 -41.42
C PRO A 27 3.91 15.38 -40.59
N ILE A 28 2.95 14.95 -39.77
CA ILE A 28 3.07 13.68 -39.04
C ILE A 28 2.82 12.57 -40.05
N ASN A 29 3.87 11.80 -40.34
CA ASN A 29 3.75 10.63 -41.19
C ASN A 29 2.72 9.67 -40.55
N GLN A 30 1.63 9.36 -41.24
CA GLN A 30 0.56 8.48 -40.74
C GLN A 30 1.09 7.17 -40.10
N LYS A 31 2.18 6.64 -40.68
CA LYS A 31 2.85 5.45 -40.12
C LYS A 31 3.40 5.68 -38.68
N GLN A 32 3.87 6.90 -38.38
CA GLN A 32 4.39 7.24 -37.02
C GLN A 32 3.24 7.36 -36.02
N VAL A 33 2.10 7.93 -36.41
CA VAL A 33 0.92 8.02 -35.54
C VAL A 33 0.38 6.63 -35.19
N VAL A 34 0.24 5.76 -36.20
CA VAL A 34 -0.22 4.38 -35.98
C VAL A 34 0.76 3.62 -35.08
N LEU A 35 2.06 3.78 -35.32
CA LEU A 35 3.08 3.08 -34.52
C LEU A 35 3.15 3.59 -33.08
N PHE A 36 3.04 4.93 -32.87
CA PHE A 36 2.91 5.52 -31.54
C PHE A 36 1.66 4.98 -30.81
N GLY A 37 0.53 4.92 -31.50
CA GLY A 37 -0.70 4.34 -30.96
C GLY A 37 -0.54 2.87 -30.53
N LEU A 38 0.14 2.06 -31.34
CA LEU A 38 0.44 0.66 -31.01
C LEU A 38 1.39 0.53 -29.81
N ILE A 39 2.45 1.36 -29.77
CA ILE A 39 3.37 1.43 -28.63
C ILE A 39 2.61 1.84 -27.37
N TYR A 40 1.75 2.87 -27.48
CA TYR A 40 0.94 3.33 -26.35
C TYR A 40 0.04 2.23 -25.78
N VAL A 41 -0.71 1.53 -26.64
CA VAL A 41 -1.59 0.42 -26.23
C VAL A 41 -0.78 -0.71 -25.58
N ALA A 42 0.35 -1.09 -26.20
CA ALA A 42 1.22 -2.13 -25.64
C ALA A 42 1.78 -1.73 -24.27
N VAL A 43 2.23 -0.48 -24.10
CA VAL A 43 2.72 0.06 -22.83
C VAL A 43 1.61 0.14 -21.80
N ALA A 44 0.41 0.60 -22.18
CA ALA A 44 -0.75 0.66 -21.30
C ALA A 44 -1.16 -0.74 -20.81
N MET A 45 -1.19 -1.74 -21.71
CA MET A 45 -1.45 -3.13 -21.35
C MET A 45 -0.38 -3.68 -20.41
N LEU A 46 0.90 -3.43 -20.71
CA LEU A 46 2.02 -3.88 -19.89
C LEU A 46 1.97 -3.24 -18.49
N ILE A 47 1.74 -1.93 -18.40
CA ILE A 47 1.62 -1.22 -17.12
C ILE A 47 0.42 -1.76 -16.34
N THR A 48 -0.72 -1.96 -17.00
CA THR A 48 -1.93 -2.52 -16.40
C THR A 48 -1.67 -3.92 -15.83
N ALA A 49 -0.96 -4.76 -16.56
CA ALA A 49 -0.57 -6.10 -16.12
C ALA A 49 0.45 -6.05 -14.95
N LEU A 50 1.47 -5.18 -15.05
CA LEU A 50 2.51 -5.01 -14.03
C LEU A 50 1.95 -4.39 -12.72
N LEU A 51 1.01 -3.46 -12.84
CA LEU A 51 0.32 -2.86 -11.70
C LEU A 51 -0.63 -3.84 -11.00
N GLY A 52 -0.84 -5.02 -11.57
CA GLY A 52 -1.61 -6.08 -10.92
C GLY A 52 -3.07 -5.71 -10.73
N ILE A 53 -3.75 -5.18 -11.76
CA ILE A 53 -5.18 -4.78 -11.70
C ILE A 53 -6.07 -5.93 -11.22
N ASN A 54 -5.64 -7.19 -11.38
CA ASN A 54 -6.30 -8.35 -10.81
C ASN A 54 -6.06 -8.53 -9.30
N GLN A 55 -5.11 -7.81 -8.69
CA GLN A 55 -4.94 -7.82 -7.24
C GLN A 55 -5.84 -6.74 -6.65
N ARG A 56 -6.86 -7.18 -5.92
CA ARG A 56 -7.84 -6.32 -5.27
C ARG A 56 -7.16 -5.49 -4.18
N ILE A 57 -6.75 -4.27 -4.52
CA ILE A 57 -6.07 -3.35 -3.63
C ILE A 57 -7.09 -2.63 -2.75
N ASN A 58 -6.65 -2.31 -1.60
CA ASN A 58 -7.31 -1.84 -0.42
C ASN A 58 -8.04 -0.49 -0.56
N PRO A 59 -9.26 -0.36 -0.02
CA PRO A 59 -10.04 0.88 -0.06
C PRO A 59 -9.50 2.03 0.81
N ARG A 60 -8.51 1.82 1.70
CA ARG A 60 -7.89 2.96 2.39
C ARG A 60 -7.16 3.90 1.45
N THR A 61 -6.62 3.39 0.36
CA THR A 61 -6.02 4.20 -0.69
C THR A 61 -7.06 4.83 -1.62
N ALA A 62 -8.35 4.55 -1.41
CA ALA A 62 -9.48 5.04 -2.20
C ALA A 62 -9.32 4.83 -3.73
N ILE A 63 -8.41 3.93 -4.12
CA ILE A 63 -8.12 3.67 -5.52
C ILE A 63 -8.89 2.41 -5.92
N GLY A 64 -10.11 2.61 -6.39
CA GLY A 64 -10.94 1.53 -6.96
C GLY A 64 -10.35 1.02 -8.29
N PRO A 65 -10.84 -0.12 -8.81
CA PRO A 65 -10.38 -0.67 -10.09
C PRO A 65 -10.43 0.34 -11.25
N ARG A 66 -11.46 1.20 -11.26
CA ARG A 66 -11.61 2.28 -12.27
C ARG A 66 -10.47 3.29 -12.20
N THR A 67 -10.06 3.68 -10.99
CA THR A 67 -8.98 4.63 -10.75
C THR A 67 -7.61 4.03 -11.10
N GLN A 68 -7.42 2.72 -10.90
CA GLN A 68 -6.21 2.00 -11.29
C GLN A 68 -6.06 1.96 -12.81
N ILE A 69 -7.15 1.70 -13.53
CA ILE A 69 -7.17 1.74 -15.01
C ILE A 69 -6.82 3.14 -15.50
N LEU A 70 -7.47 4.18 -14.97
CA LEU A 70 -7.17 5.56 -15.32
C LEU A 70 -5.70 5.91 -15.04
N PHE A 71 -5.17 5.51 -13.88
CA PHE A 71 -3.76 5.72 -13.53
C PHE A 71 -2.81 5.03 -14.50
N SER A 72 -3.09 3.77 -14.89
CA SER A 72 -2.25 3.05 -15.85
C SER A 72 -2.29 3.69 -17.24
N VAL A 73 -3.46 4.12 -17.68
CA VAL A 73 -3.64 4.83 -18.96
C VAL A 73 -2.83 6.12 -18.98
N TYR A 74 -2.97 6.98 -17.96
CA TYR A 74 -2.23 8.26 -17.91
C TYR A 74 -0.72 8.07 -17.73
N LEU A 75 -0.28 7.08 -16.95
CA LEU A 75 1.14 6.79 -16.77
C LEU A 75 1.79 6.24 -18.05
N SER A 76 1.00 5.62 -18.94
CA SER A 76 1.52 5.06 -20.20
C SER A 76 1.91 6.15 -21.22
N PHE A 77 1.34 7.36 -21.17
CA PHE A 77 1.66 8.43 -22.09
C PHE A 77 3.14 8.85 -22.08
N PRO A 78 3.72 9.28 -20.95
CA PRO A 78 5.12 9.68 -20.92
C PRO A 78 6.07 8.51 -21.22
N ILE A 79 5.70 7.28 -20.87
CA ILE A 79 6.52 6.10 -21.13
C ILE A 79 6.49 5.75 -22.62
N ALA A 80 5.32 5.78 -23.26
CA ALA A 80 5.19 5.57 -24.69
C ALA A 80 5.94 6.65 -25.49
N TYR A 81 5.85 7.91 -25.06
CA TYR A 81 6.60 9.01 -25.65
C TYR A 81 8.13 8.80 -25.54
N LEU A 82 8.61 8.38 -24.36
CA LEU A 82 10.03 8.08 -24.16
C LEU A 82 10.51 6.95 -25.10
N ILE A 83 9.69 5.91 -25.25
CA ILE A 83 9.99 4.79 -26.17
C ILE A 83 10.03 5.28 -27.63
N ASP A 84 9.07 6.12 -28.03
CA ASP A 84 9.02 6.70 -29.36
C ASP A 84 10.27 7.54 -29.66
N VAL A 85 10.68 8.41 -28.74
CA VAL A 85 11.92 9.20 -28.84
C VAL A 85 13.16 8.32 -28.95
N LEU A 86 13.23 7.23 -28.18
CA LEU A 86 14.38 6.30 -28.20
C LEU A 86 14.45 5.53 -29.52
N LEU A 87 13.31 5.16 -30.11
CA LEU A 87 13.24 4.41 -31.35
C LEU A 87 13.47 5.28 -32.60
N PHE A 88 13.00 6.54 -32.58
CA PHE A 88 12.98 7.40 -33.76
C PHE A 88 13.91 8.61 -33.68
N VAL A 89 14.60 8.81 -32.56
CA VAL A 89 15.54 9.93 -32.29
C VAL A 89 14.90 11.32 -32.57
N LYS A 90 13.60 11.44 -32.54
CA LYS A 90 12.89 12.71 -32.69
C LYS A 90 12.39 13.17 -31.33
N PHE A 91 12.89 14.30 -30.88
CA PHE A 91 12.49 14.94 -29.63
C PHE A 91 11.51 16.06 -29.95
N ASP A 92 10.22 15.85 -29.60
CA ASP A 92 9.20 16.88 -29.67
C ASP A 92 8.86 17.37 -28.26
N ARG A 93 9.26 18.61 -27.96
CA ARG A 93 9.08 19.22 -26.63
C ARG A 93 7.59 19.43 -26.29
N GLU A 94 6.76 19.75 -27.28
CA GLU A 94 5.35 20.02 -27.05
C GLU A 94 4.60 18.72 -26.68
N LEU A 95 4.87 17.62 -27.39
CA LEU A 95 4.35 16.31 -27.06
C LEU A 95 4.82 15.82 -25.68
N LEU A 96 6.06 16.10 -25.31
CA LEU A 96 6.56 15.77 -23.96
C LEU A 96 5.78 16.52 -22.89
N TYR A 97 5.62 17.84 -23.03
CA TYR A 97 4.87 18.64 -22.06
C TYR A 97 3.41 18.20 -21.99
N LEU A 98 2.78 17.93 -23.11
CA LEU A 98 1.40 17.43 -23.16
C LEU A 98 1.26 16.09 -22.47
N SER A 99 2.20 15.15 -22.68
CA SER A 99 2.18 13.83 -22.05
C SER A 99 2.37 13.90 -20.54
N ILE A 100 3.26 14.76 -20.07
CA ILE A 100 3.47 15.00 -18.62
C ILE A 100 2.22 15.67 -18.02
N MET A 101 1.67 16.69 -18.66
CA MET A 101 0.45 17.37 -18.20
C MET A 101 -0.73 16.39 -18.12
N ALA A 102 -0.93 15.56 -19.14
CA ALA A 102 -1.97 14.54 -19.15
C ALA A 102 -1.79 13.55 -18.00
N ALA A 103 -0.57 13.07 -17.75
CA ALA A 103 -0.27 12.17 -16.64
C ALA A 103 -0.58 12.82 -15.27
N VAL A 104 -0.11 14.06 -15.05
CA VAL A 104 -0.35 14.81 -13.80
C VAL A 104 -1.85 15.09 -13.62
N PHE A 105 -2.54 15.54 -14.66
CA PHE A 105 -3.97 15.81 -14.62
C PHE A 105 -4.77 14.52 -14.30
N GLY A 106 -4.45 13.40 -14.93
CA GLY A 106 -5.08 12.12 -14.66
C GLY A 106 -4.88 11.65 -13.22
N ILE A 107 -3.68 11.81 -12.67
CA ILE A 107 -3.39 11.52 -11.27
C ILE A 107 -4.23 12.41 -10.34
N LEU A 108 -4.32 13.73 -10.61
CA LEU A 108 -5.12 14.67 -9.83
C LEU A 108 -6.61 14.33 -9.88
N VAL A 109 -7.17 14.10 -11.08
CA VAL A 109 -8.58 13.71 -11.26
C VAL A 109 -8.88 12.41 -10.53
N SER A 110 -8.00 11.42 -10.62
CA SER A 110 -8.16 10.16 -9.90
C SER A 110 -8.19 10.38 -8.38
N ARG A 111 -7.39 11.31 -7.87
CA ARG A 111 -7.34 11.63 -6.44
C ARG A 111 -8.57 12.41 -5.96
N ILE A 112 -9.04 13.39 -6.72
CA ILE A 112 -10.26 14.16 -6.40
C ILE A 112 -11.49 13.23 -6.43
N GLY A 113 -11.62 12.39 -7.45
CA GLY A 113 -12.69 11.41 -7.56
C GLY A 113 -12.70 10.40 -6.42
N SER A 114 -11.52 10.03 -5.89
CA SER A 114 -11.41 9.13 -4.75
C SER A 114 -11.69 9.80 -3.41
N SER A 115 -11.44 11.10 -3.25
CA SER A 115 -11.71 11.83 -2.00
C SER A 115 -13.18 12.18 -1.81
N GLY A 116 -13.89 12.50 -2.88
CA GLY A 116 -15.33 12.80 -2.84
C GLY A 116 -16.22 11.58 -2.57
N SER A 117 -15.71 10.38 -2.79
CA SER A 117 -16.46 9.12 -2.59
C SER A 117 -16.43 8.61 -1.14
N ARG A 118 -15.68 9.24 -0.23
CA ARG A 118 -15.49 8.74 1.15
C ARG A 118 -16.71 8.89 2.06
N ASP A 119 -17.56 9.85 1.82
CA ASP A 119 -18.72 10.16 2.68
C ASP A 119 -20.07 9.82 2.03
N SER A 120 -20.09 9.25 0.84
CA SER A 120 -21.33 8.86 0.16
C SER A 120 -21.91 7.59 0.79
N GLU A 121 -23.20 7.55 1.03
CA GLU A 121 -23.91 6.35 1.51
C GLU A 121 -23.72 5.15 0.59
N LEU A 122 -23.45 5.39 -0.69
CA LEU A 122 -23.15 4.39 -1.70
C LEU A 122 -21.82 3.65 -1.48
N THR A 123 -20.94 4.17 -0.61
CA THR A 123 -19.67 3.51 -0.26
C THR A 123 -19.73 2.73 1.04
N LYS A 124 -20.84 2.85 1.80
CA LYS A 124 -21.04 2.10 3.03
C LYS A 124 -21.32 0.64 2.72
N ARG A 125 -20.59 -0.24 3.37
CA ARG A 125 -20.74 -1.70 3.23
C ARG A 125 -21.63 -2.25 4.31
N ARG A 126 -22.63 -2.99 3.89
CA ARG A 126 -23.62 -3.64 4.77
C ARG A 126 -23.07 -5.01 5.18
N ILE A 127 -22.68 -5.15 6.44
CA ILE A 127 -22.02 -6.34 6.98
C ILE A 127 -23.00 -7.10 7.89
N LEU A 128 -23.24 -8.35 7.54
CA LEU A 128 -23.90 -9.32 8.42
C LEU A 128 -22.82 -10.09 9.19
N VAL A 129 -22.88 -10.06 10.52
CA VAL A 129 -21.94 -10.81 11.36
C VAL A 129 -22.52 -12.19 11.64
N PHE A 130 -21.79 -13.23 11.24
CA PHE A 130 -22.19 -14.62 11.47
C PHE A 130 -21.57 -15.11 12.78
N GLY A 131 -22.38 -15.15 13.83
CA GLY A 131 -22.02 -15.44 15.22
C GLY A 131 -22.69 -14.48 16.18
N THR A 132 -23.01 -14.93 17.39
CA THR A 132 -23.67 -14.16 18.47
C THR A 132 -22.93 -14.22 19.81
N GLY A 133 -21.86 -15.01 19.89
CA GLY A 133 -21.03 -15.17 21.09
C GLY A 133 -20.04 -14.02 21.33
N SER A 134 -19.13 -14.22 22.27
CA SER A 134 -18.08 -13.23 22.64
C SER A 134 -17.25 -12.76 21.45
N LYS A 135 -16.96 -13.66 20.49
CA LYS A 135 -16.23 -13.33 19.28
C LYS A 135 -16.98 -12.33 18.40
N ALA A 136 -18.31 -12.40 18.36
CA ALA A 136 -19.11 -11.44 17.60
C ALA A 136 -19.06 -10.02 18.21
N ILE A 137 -18.90 -9.89 19.54
CA ILE A 137 -18.65 -8.61 20.20
C ILE A 137 -17.30 -8.05 19.77
N GLU A 138 -16.25 -8.86 19.83
CA GLU A 138 -14.91 -8.46 19.38
C GLU A 138 -14.93 -7.99 17.92
N VAL A 139 -15.59 -8.74 17.03
CA VAL A 139 -15.75 -8.39 15.62
C VAL A 139 -16.49 -7.07 15.45
N ARG A 140 -17.61 -6.90 16.16
CA ARG A 140 -18.39 -5.65 16.17
C ARG A 140 -17.54 -4.44 16.57
N ASP A 141 -16.83 -4.57 17.69
CA ASP A 141 -16.07 -3.45 18.25
C ASP A 141 -14.84 -3.15 17.38
N ALA A 142 -14.20 -4.18 16.82
CA ALA A 142 -13.12 -4.03 15.86
C ALA A 142 -13.57 -3.34 14.57
N LEU A 143 -14.72 -3.73 14.00
CA LEU A 143 -15.30 -3.10 12.82
C LEU A 143 -15.63 -1.63 13.08
N ARG A 144 -16.36 -1.33 14.18
CA ARG A 144 -16.73 0.04 14.55
C ARG A 144 -15.54 0.95 14.77
N LYS A 145 -14.47 0.42 15.39
CA LYS A 145 -13.26 1.20 15.68
C LYS A 145 -12.40 1.44 14.43
N ALA A 146 -12.28 0.44 13.56
CA ALA A 146 -11.30 0.44 12.50
C ALA A 146 -11.88 0.78 11.12
N ASP A 147 -13.15 0.45 10.84
CA ASP A 147 -13.78 0.67 9.54
C ASP A 147 -15.05 1.53 9.66
N LYS A 148 -14.88 2.83 9.42
CA LYS A 148 -15.98 3.80 9.44
C LYS A 148 -17.05 3.58 8.36
N ASN A 149 -16.69 2.86 7.30
CA ASN A 149 -17.59 2.56 6.18
C ASN A 149 -18.34 1.23 6.36
N ALA A 150 -18.07 0.49 7.43
CA ALA A 150 -18.76 -0.74 7.75
C ALA A 150 -20.04 -0.45 8.54
N ILE A 151 -21.19 -0.84 7.98
CA ILE A 151 -22.49 -0.81 8.68
C ILE A 151 -22.84 -2.24 9.04
N ILE A 152 -22.92 -2.54 10.33
CA ILE A 152 -23.37 -3.84 10.80
C ILE A 152 -24.91 -3.85 10.72
N VAL A 153 -25.45 -4.61 9.78
CA VAL A 153 -26.91 -4.70 9.52
C VAL A 153 -27.58 -5.70 10.44
N GLY A 154 -26.86 -6.67 10.97
CA GLY A 154 -27.40 -7.66 11.92
C GLY A 154 -26.37 -8.69 12.34
N PHE A 155 -26.82 -9.57 13.24
CA PHE A 155 -26.09 -10.73 13.73
C PHE A 155 -26.91 -11.99 13.47
N PHE A 156 -26.31 -13.02 12.94
CA PHE A 156 -26.93 -14.29 12.65
C PHE A 156 -26.28 -15.37 13.53
N ALA A 157 -27.09 -16.09 14.33
CA ALA A 157 -26.58 -17.10 15.25
C ALA A 157 -26.02 -18.31 14.51
N GLY A 158 -24.86 -18.77 14.94
CA GLY A 158 -24.30 -20.04 14.47
C GLY A 158 -25.08 -21.26 15.00
N PRO A 159 -24.96 -22.44 14.37
CA PRO A 159 -25.74 -23.65 14.73
C PRO A 159 -25.61 -24.10 16.20
N ASN A 160 -24.50 -23.78 16.86
CA ASN A 160 -24.22 -24.23 18.23
C ASN A 160 -24.14 -23.04 19.22
N GLU A 161 -24.59 -21.84 18.83
CA GLU A 161 -24.58 -20.67 19.69
C GLU A 161 -25.96 -20.47 20.36
N ASN A 162 -26.18 -21.16 21.50
CA ASN A 162 -27.44 -21.08 22.23
C ASN A 162 -27.59 -19.82 23.06
N ASP A 163 -26.49 -19.15 23.42
CA ASP A 163 -26.49 -17.94 24.25
C ASP A 163 -26.06 -16.72 23.42
N SER A 164 -27.04 -15.87 23.14
CA SER A 164 -26.80 -14.58 22.54
C SER A 164 -26.28 -13.60 23.59
N ILE A 165 -24.97 -13.31 23.56
CA ILE A 165 -24.34 -12.32 24.47
C ILE A 165 -24.59 -10.88 23.96
N ILE A 166 -25.09 -10.72 22.73
CA ILE A 166 -25.28 -9.42 22.09
C ILE A 166 -26.60 -8.82 22.57
N GLN A 167 -26.55 -7.97 23.57
CA GLN A 167 -27.71 -7.19 24.02
C GLN A 167 -27.86 -5.90 23.19
N GLY A 168 -29.10 -5.57 22.78
CA GLY A 168 -29.46 -4.30 22.13
C GLY A 168 -29.02 -4.17 20.66
N SER A 169 -28.49 -5.18 20.04
CA SER A 169 -28.20 -5.22 18.59
C SER A 169 -29.33 -5.89 17.83
N ARG A 170 -29.51 -5.58 16.54
CA ARG A 170 -30.48 -6.27 15.67
C ARG A 170 -30.08 -7.73 15.51
N LEU A 171 -30.56 -8.58 16.44
CA LEU A 171 -30.53 -10.02 16.27
C LEU A 171 -31.50 -10.36 15.14
N VAL A 172 -30.99 -11.01 14.13
CA VAL A 172 -31.86 -11.59 13.10
C VAL A 172 -32.48 -12.84 13.67
N ALA A 173 -33.80 -13.00 13.48
CA ALA A 173 -34.57 -14.07 14.06
C ALA A 173 -33.91 -15.43 13.81
N GLN A 174 -33.73 -16.22 14.88
CA GLN A 174 -33.32 -17.61 14.80
C GLN A 174 -34.33 -18.41 13.96
N GLY A 175 -33.89 -19.12 12.91
CA GLY A 175 -34.71 -20.07 12.19
C GLY A 175 -34.90 -19.81 10.69
N GLY A 176 -34.30 -18.74 10.14
CA GLY A 176 -34.27 -18.49 8.69
C GLY A 176 -33.04 -19.08 8.01
N ASN A 177 -33.09 -19.25 6.69
CA ASN A 177 -31.93 -19.57 5.87
C ASN A 177 -30.97 -18.34 5.88
N LEU A 178 -29.65 -18.55 6.04
CA LEU A 178 -28.64 -17.51 6.07
C LEU A 178 -28.69 -16.67 4.79
N LEU A 179 -28.88 -17.31 3.63
CA LEU A 179 -28.94 -16.64 2.33
C LEU A 179 -30.14 -15.68 2.26
N ASP A 180 -31.33 -16.15 2.62
CA ASP A 180 -32.54 -15.35 2.55
C ASP A 180 -32.46 -14.13 3.49
N THR A 181 -31.88 -14.34 4.67
CA THR A 181 -31.62 -13.29 5.64
C THR A 181 -30.62 -12.26 5.10
N ALA A 182 -29.54 -12.72 4.50
CA ALA A 182 -28.51 -11.83 3.95
C ALA A 182 -29.05 -11.00 2.77
N ILE A 183 -29.91 -11.59 1.93
CA ILE A 183 -30.61 -10.88 0.83
C ILE A 183 -31.60 -9.86 1.40
N ALA A 184 -32.45 -10.26 2.36
CA ALA A 184 -33.43 -9.37 2.97
C ALA A 184 -32.82 -8.15 3.67
N LEU A 185 -31.62 -8.33 4.22
CA LEU A 185 -30.84 -7.26 4.83
C LEU A 185 -29.94 -6.52 3.83
N GLU A 186 -29.99 -6.86 2.55
CA GLU A 186 -29.10 -6.30 1.51
C GLU A 186 -27.63 -6.33 1.96
N ALA A 187 -27.17 -7.47 2.50
CA ALA A 187 -25.82 -7.59 3.01
C ALA A 187 -24.83 -7.75 1.86
N ASP A 188 -23.81 -6.89 1.80
CA ASP A 188 -22.71 -6.97 0.83
C ASP A 188 -21.69 -8.04 1.25
N GLU A 189 -21.59 -8.27 2.56
CA GLU A 189 -20.53 -9.08 3.15
C GLU A 189 -20.99 -9.79 4.43
N ILE A 190 -20.61 -11.05 4.58
CA ILE A 190 -20.76 -11.82 5.81
C ILE A 190 -19.39 -11.97 6.46
N VAL A 191 -19.24 -11.50 7.71
CA VAL A 191 -18.01 -11.65 8.49
C VAL A 191 -18.22 -12.74 9.54
N ILE A 192 -17.41 -13.83 9.44
CA ILE A 192 -17.51 -14.97 10.33
C ILE A 192 -16.88 -14.64 11.69
N ALA A 193 -17.70 -14.75 12.74
CA ALA A 193 -17.36 -14.42 14.12
C ALA A 193 -17.58 -15.60 15.09
N LEU A 194 -17.48 -16.83 14.62
CA LEU A 194 -17.65 -18.03 15.44
C LEU A 194 -16.44 -18.24 16.35
N SER A 195 -16.68 -18.54 17.62
CA SER A 195 -15.66 -18.88 18.61
C SER A 195 -15.02 -20.24 18.33
N GLU A 196 -15.82 -21.21 17.94
CA GLU A 196 -15.39 -22.55 17.54
C GLU A 196 -15.60 -22.78 16.05
N ARG A 197 -14.51 -23.06 15.32
CA ARG A 197 -14.54 -23.39 13.89
C ARG A 197 -14.42 -24.90 13.64
N ARG A 198 -14.24 -25.68 14.69
CA ARG A 198 -14.07 -27.13 14.65
C ARG A 198 -15.40 -27.83 15.03
N GLY A 199 -15.62 -29.04 14.56
CA GLY A 199 -16.80 -29.85 15.00
C GLY A 199 -18.12 -29.59 14.29
N GLY A 200 -18.13 -29.09 13.03
CA GLY A 200 -19.37 -28.97 12.25
C GLY A 200 -20.21 -27.70 12.54
N SER A 201 -19.69 -26.77 13.35
CA SER A 201 -20.35 -25.51 13.68
C SER A 201 -20.43 -24.50 12.51
N MET A 202 -19.76 -24.80 11.39
CA MET A 202 -19.71 -23.92 10.22
C MET A 202 -20.62 -24.45 9.11
N PRO A 203 -21.74 -23.80 8.77
CA PRO A 203 -22.63 -24.23 7.72
C PRO A 203 -22.03 -23.93 6.33
N MET A 204 -21.10 -24.78 5.93
CA MET A 204 -20.31 -24.58 4.70
C MET A 204 -21.19 -24.45 3.45
N ARG A 205 -22.30 -25.16 3.38
CA ARG A 205 -23.24 -25.14 2.26
C ARG A 205 -23.93 -23.78 2.16
N GLU A 206 -24.50 -23.29 3.25
CA GLU A 206 -25.18 -21.99 3.28
C GLU A 206 -24.24 -20.83 2.98
N LEU A 207 -23.01 -20.89 3.53
CA LEU A 207 -21.97 -19.89 3.24
C LEU A 207 -21.53 -19.93 1.78
N LEU A 208 -21.48 -21.12 1.17
CA LEU A 208 -21.21 -21.27 -0.26
C LEU A 208 -22.34 -20.70 -1.10
N ASP A 209 -23.60 -20.98 -0.74
CA ASP A 209 -24.77 -20.45 -1.42
C ASP A 209 -24.79 -18.92 -1.37
N CYS A 210 -24.47 -18.30 -0.23
CA CYS A 210 -24.28 -16.84 -0.12
C CYS A 210 -23.21 -16.34 -1.09
N ARG A 211 -22.08 -17.03 -1.16
CA ARG A 211 -20.96 -16.64 -2.05
C ARG A 211 -21.31 -16.76 -3.53
N LEU A 212 -22.06 -17.79 -3.92
CA LEU A 212 -22.55 -17.99 -5.29
C LEU A 212 -23.58 -16.93 -5.70
N ASN A 213 -24.34 -16.40 -4.74
CA ASN A 213 -25.27 -15.29 -4.93
C ASN A 213 -24.61 -13.90 -4.82
N GLY A 214 -23.28 -13.82 -4.85
CA GLY A 214 -22.53 -12.55 -4.91
C GLY A 214 -22.23 -11.92 -3.55
N ILE A 215 -22.74 -12.47 -2.45
CA ILE A 215 -22.46 -12.00 -1.09
C ILE A 215 -21.06 -12.49 -0.69
N ARG A 216 -20.22 -11.59 -0.23
CA ARG A 216 -18.85 -11.93 0.17
C ARG A 216 -18.82 -12.58 1.54
N VAL A 217 -18.19 -13.73 1.65
CA VAL A 217 -17.98 -14.42 2.92
C VAL A 217 -16.49 -14.31 3.29
N LEU A 218 -16.19 -13.68 4.40
CA LEU A 218 -14.83 -13.42 4.86
C LEU A 218 -14.70 -13.74 6.36
N ASP A 219 -13.51 -14.14 6.78
CA ASP A 219 -13.15 -14.04 8.18
C ASP A 219 -12.66 -12.61 8.52
N LEU A 220 -12.51 -12.32 9.80
CA LEU A 220 -12.15 -10.99 10.25
C LEU A 220 -10.77 -10.56 9.72
N ALA A 221 -9.80 -11.48 9.65
CA ALA A 221 -8.47 -11.20 9.15
C ALA A 221 -8.52 -10.79 7.67
N SER A 222 -9.25 -11.54 6.85
CA SER A 222 -9.44 -11.23 5.42
C SER A 222 -10.23 -9.94 5.20
N HIS A 223 -11.21 -9.64 6.07
CA HIS A 223 -11.93 -8.36 6.02
C HIS A 223 -10.95 -7.19 6.25
N PHE A 224 -10.13 -7.23 7.30
CA PHE A 224 -9.18 -6.16 7.60
C PHE A 224 -8.06 -6.05 6.57
N GLU A 225 -7.56 -7.18 6.09
CA GLU A 225 -6.58 -7.18 4.99
C GLU A 225 -7.11 -6.44 3.78
N ARG A 226 -8.35 -6.74 3.39
CA ARG A 226 -8.97 -6.17 2.20
C ARG A 226 -9.41 -4.72 2.37
N THR A 227 -9.87 -4.37 3.58
CA THR A 227 -10.52 -3.09 3.87
C THR A 227 -9.55 -2.04 4.36
N LEU A 228 -8.62 -2.44 5.21
CA LEU A 228 -7.73 -1.54 5.94
C LEU A 228 -6.27 -1.66 5.53
N GLY A 229 -5.91 -2.67 4.72
CA GLY A 229 -4.53 -2.95 4.34
C GLY A 229 -3.63 -3.26 5.52
N GLN A 230 -4.17 -4.03 6.44
CA GLN A 230 -3.44 -4.52 7.60
C GLN A 230 -3.79 -5.98 7.86
N ILE A 231 -2.83 -6.74 8.36
CA ILE A 231 -3.02 -8.12 8.78
C ILE A 231 -3.01 -8.13 10.31
N ARG A 232 -4.16 -8.41 10.90
CA ARG A 232 -4.30 -8.38 12.37
C ARG A 232 -3.59 -9.56 13.02
N LEU A 233 -2.72 -9.26 13.98
CA LEU A 233 -1.94 -10.27 14.71
C LEU A 233 -2.80 -11.15 15.62
N ASP A 234 -3.86 -10.62 16.22
CA ASP A 234 -4.81 -11.33 17.07
C ASP A 234 -5.62 -12.42 16.33
N SER A 235 -5.76 -12.26 15.03
CA SER A 235 -6.46 -13.23 14.15
C SER A 235 -5.49 -14.07 13.32
N LEU A 236 -4.18 -13.85 13.47
CA LEU A 236 -3.15 -14.52 12.68
C LEU A 236 -2.80 -15.87 13.30
N TYR A 237 -2.84 -16.91 12.51
CA TYR A 237 -2.38 -18.24 12.87
C TYR A 237 -1.37 -18.77 11.84
N ALA A 238 -0.49 -19.68 12.28
CA ALA A 238 0.62 -20.16 11.43
C ALA A 238 0.13 -20.74 10.09
N GLY A 239 -0.99 -21.46 10.09
CA GLY A 239 -1.58 -21.98 8.86
C GLY A 239 -1.97 -20.90 7.85
N TRP A 240 -2.39 -19.73 8.30
CA TRP A 240 -2.72 -18.62 7.40
C TRP A 240 -1.46 -18.06 6.69
N LEU A 241 -0.32 -18.02 7.38
CA LEU A 241 0.96 -17.62 6.77
C LEU A 241 1.49 -18.68 5.80
N ILE A 242 1.29 -19.97 6.12
CA ILE A 242 1.80 -21.10 5.32
C ILE A 242 0.96 -21.30 4.05
N PHE A 243 -0.36 -21.25 4.18
CA PHE A 243 -1.29 -21.52 3.07
C PHE A 243 -1.78 -20.24 2.37
N GLY A 244 -1.47 -19.06 2.92
CA GLY A 244 -1.81 -17.77 2.32
C GLY A 244 -1.00 -17.51 1.05
N GLU A 245 -1.68 -17.21 -0.05
CA GLU A 245 -1.03 -16.77 -1.28
C GLU A 245 -0.41 -15.37 -1.14
N GLY A 246 0.66 -15.08 -1.89
CA GLY A 246 1.24 -13.74 -2.03
C GLY A 246 2.58 -13.53 -1.33
N PHE A 247 3.01 -14.40 -0.41
CA PHE A 247 4.31 -14.29 0.27
C PHE A 247 5.50 -14.62 -0.62
N SER A 248 5.29 -15.41 -1.67
CA SER A 248 6.33 -15.75 -2.64
C SER A 248 6.11 -14.98 -3.94
N GLN A 249 7.13 -14.26 -4.38
CA GLN A 249 7.09 -13.49 -5.61
C GLN A 249 8.00 -14.14 -6.66
N GLY A 250 7.46 -14.28 -7.89
CA GLY A 250 8.21 -14.83 -9.00
C GLY A 250 9.42 -13.95 -9.39
N VAL A 251 10.39 -14.57 -10.04
CA VAL A 251 11.64 -13.92 -10.48
C VAL A 251 11.36 -12.66 -11.31
N VAL A 252 10.40 -12.70 -12.21
CA VAL A 252 10.02 -11.55 -13.07
C VAL A 252 9.67 -10.31 -12.24
N ARG A 253 8.83 -10.48 -11.23
CA ARG A 253 8.45 -9.38 -10.32
C ARG A 253 9.65 -8.80 -9.57
N SER A 254 10.53 -9.66 -9.08
CA SER A 254 11.75 -9.26 -8.37
C SER A 254 12.69 -8.46 -9.28
N VAL A 255 12.85 -8.86 -10.54
CA VAL A 255 13.65 -8.14 -11.53
C VAL A 255 13.03 -6.79 -11.86
N VAL A 256 11.73 -6.74 -12.16
CA VAL A 256 11.01 -5.49 -12.45
C VAL A 256 11.10 -4.51 -11.28
N LYS A 257 10.87 -4.98 -10.05
CA LYS A 257 11.01 -4.14 -8.85
C LYS A 257 12.45 -3.64 -8.69
N ARG A 258 13.45 -4.50 -8.89
CA ARG A 258 14.85 -4.10 -8.77
C ARG A 258 15.24 -3.05 -9.81
N THR A 259 14.80 -3.21 -11.04
CA THR A 259 15.03 -2.24 -12.12
C THR A 259 14.38 -0.90 -11.78
N PHE A 260 13.13 -0.92 -11.31
CA PHE A 260 12.43 0.28 -10.84
C PHE A 260 13.18 0.95 -9.69
N ASP A 261 13.60 0.22 -8.66
CA ASP A 261 14.35 0.75 -7.52
C ASP A 261 15.65 1.45 -7.97
N ILE A 262 16.39 0.86 -8.91
CA ILE A 262 17.64 1.43 -9.44
C ILE A 262 17.36 2.73 -10.20
N ILE A 263 16.44 2.69 -11.18
CA ILE A 263 16.12 3.86 -12.03
C ILE A 263 15.59 5.01 -11.18
N ALA A 264 14.58 4.73 -10.34
CA ALA A 264 13.98 5.76 -9.50
C ALA A 264 14.97 6.33 -8.48
N SER A 265 15.81 5.50 -7.86
CA SER A 265 16.85 5.96 -6.93
C SER A 265 17.90 6.83 -7.62
N LEU A 266 18.29 6.51 -8.85
CA LEU A 266 19.25 7.30 -9.62
C LEU A 266 18.67 8.68 -9.95
N ILE A 267 17.43 8.72 -10.43
CA ILE A 267 16.72 9.98 -10.71
C ILE A 267 16.60 10.82 -9.45
N LEU A 268 16.16 10.23 -8.34
CA LEU A 268 16.02 10.92 -7.06
C LEU A 268 17.37 11.42 -6.54
N LEU A 269 18.45 10.67 -6.72
CA LEU A 269 19.79 11.07 -6.30
C LEU A 269 20.26 12.29 -7.10
N ILE A 270 20.04 12.32 -8.42
CA ILE A 270 20.39 13.45 -9.28
C ILE A 270 19.60 14.70 -8.86
N ILE A 271 18.30 14.57 -8.64
CA ILE A 271 17.45 15.70 -8.21
C ILE A 271 17.84 16.19 -6.81
N ALA A 272 18.15 15.27 -5.90
CA ALA A 272 18.49 15.59 -4.52
C ALA A 272 19.95 16.06 -4.34
N ALA A 273 20.84 15.82 -5.32
CA ALA A 273 22.26 16.12 -5.19
C ALA A 273 22.55 17.58 -4.76
N PRO A 274 21.93 18.64 -5.32
CA PRO A 274 22.16 20.00 -4.86
C PRO A 274 21.80 20.19 -3.37
N VAL A 275 20.66 19.64 -2.94
CA VAL A 275 20.20 19.72 -1.55
C VAL A 275 21.15 18.95 -0.63
N MET A 276 21.64 17.79 -1.06
CA MET A 276 22.61 16.99 -0.31
C MET A 276 23.94 17.72 -0.13
N VAL A 277 24.44 18.43 -1.16
CA VAL A 277 25.67 19.23 -1.07
C VAL A 277 25.50 20.39 -0.07
N VAL A 278 24.41 21.15 -0.18
CA VAL A 278 24.10 22.23 0.76
C VAL A 278 24.00 21.70 2.20
N THR A 279 23.30 20.58 2.39
CA THR A 279 23.16 19.93 3.69
C THR A 279 24.51 19.50 4.27
N ALA A 280 25.37 18.90 3.45
CA ALA A 280 26.71 18.50 3.84
C ALA A 280 27.56 19.70 4.32
N LEU A 281 27.50 20.83 3.59
CA LEU A 281 28.15 22.05 3.97
C LEU A 281 27.62 22.62 5.29
N MET A 282 26.29 22.65 5.48
CA MET A 282 25.67 23.16 6.72
C MET A 282 26.07 22.29 7.93
N ILE A 283 26.10 20.98 7.80
CA ILE A 283 26.55 20.08 8.87
C ILE A 283 28.04 20.29 9.17
N GLY A 284 28.86 20.43 8.11
CA GLY A 284 30.29 20.67 8.25
C GLY A 284 30.60 21.98 9.00
N LEU A 285 29.83 23.05 8.71
CA LEU A 285 29.96 24.35 9.38
C LEU A 285 29.47 24.35 10.82
N GLU A 286 28.38 23.60 11.12
CA GLU A 286 27.81 23.57 12.49
C GLU A 286 28.59 22.65 13.43
N THR A 287 28.92 21.41 12.97
CA THR A 287 29.44 20.36 13.87
C THR A 287 30.72 19.68 13.38
N GLY A 288 31.27 20.10 12.21
CA GLY A 288 32.48 19.52 11.65
C GLY A 288 32.27 18.10 11.07
N PHE A 289 33.34 17.35 10.92
CA PHE A 289 33.33 15.97 10.40
C PHE A 289 33.14 14.94 11.52
N PRO A 290 32.63 13.73 11.20
CA PRO A 290 32.14 13.23 9.91
C PRO A 290 30.76 13.77 9.56
N LEU A 291 30.47 13.97 8.25
CA LEU A 291 29.16 14.47 7.78
C LEU A 291 28.09 13.40 7.80
N LEU A 292 28.47 12.13 7.63
CA LEU A 292 27.60 10.98 7.54
C LEU A 292 27.66 10.15 8.83
N TYR A 293 26.50 9.66 9.22
CA TYR A 293 26.32 8.69 10.31
C TYR A 293 26.04 7.32 9.70
N ARG A 294 26.66 6.28 10.26
CA ARG A 294 26.51 4.90 9.83
C ARG A 294 25.98 4.08 10.99
N GLN A 295 25.01 3.22 10.72
CA GLN A 295 24.39 2.38 11.73
C GLN A 295 24.01 1.02 11.16
N GLU A 296 24.31 -0.04 11.90
CA GLU A 296 23.85 -1.38 11.56
C GLU A 296 22.34 -1.54 11.76
N ARG A 297 21.72 -2.19 10.79
CA ARG A 297 20.30 -2.50 10.73
C ARG A 297 20.09 -3.93 10.23
N VAL A 298 18.92 -4.49 10.58
CA VAL A 298 18.49 -5.80 10.08
C VAL A 298 17.81 -5.61 8.72
N GLY A 299 18.29 -6.35 7.73
CA GLY A 299 17.82 -6.32 6.35
C GLY A 299 17.12 -7.61 5.92
N HIS A 300 17.16 -7.86 4.61
CA HIS A 300 16.55 -9.02 3.99
C HIS A 300 17.06 -10.34 4.57
N ASN A 301 16.13 -11.24 4.91
CA ASN A 301 16.42 -12.54 5.54
C ASN A 301 17.25 -12.43 6.84
N GLY A 302 17.08 -11.34 7.60
CA GLY A 302 17.79 -11.13 8.87
C GLY A 302 19.26 -10.74 8.72
N ARG A 303 19.78 -10.52 7.51
CA ARG A 303 21.18 -10.12 7.31
C ARG A 303 21.41 -8.69 7.77
N LEU A 304 22.51 -8.47 8.46
CA LEU A 304 22.91 -7.13 8.88
C LEU A 304 23.48 -6.34 7.71
N PHE A 305 23.14 -5.06 7.65
CA PHE A 305 23.72 -4.11 6.68
C PHE A 305 23.86 -2.72 7.33
N THR A 306 24.67 -1.87 6.73
CA THR A 306 24.92 -0.53 7.24
C THR A 306 24.07 0.50 6.51
N VAL A 307 23.19 1.16 7.25
CA VAL A 307 22.45 2.33 6.77
C VAL A 307 23.32 3.58 6.88
N ILE A 308 23.25 4.45 5.88
CA ILE A 308 24.00 5.71 5.80
C ILE A 308 22.99 6.86 5.86
N LYS A 309 23.21 7.82 6.80
CA LYS A 309 22.39 9.04 6.94
C LYS A 309 23.28 10.27 7.09
N PHE A 310 22.72 11.43 6.87
CA PHE A 310 23.37 12.65 7.34
C PHE A 310 23.35 12.70 8.87
N ARG A 311 24.44 13.18 9.46
CA ARG A 311 24.51 13.36 10.89
C ARG A 311 23.60 14.49 11.34
N SER A 312 22.60 14.16 12.12
CA SER A 312 21.60 15.10 12.66
C SER A 312 21.70 15.29 14.19
N MET A 313 22.61 14.55 14.84
CA MET A 313 22.84 14.59 16.29
C MET A 313 24.31 14.89 16.57
N ARG A 314 24.59 15.33 17.83
CA ARG A 314 25.96 15.54 18.33
C ARG A 314 26.73 14.23 18.33
N GLN A 315 28.07 14.31 18.26
CA GLN A 315 28.94 13.12 18.22
C GLN A 315 28.86 12.27 19.51
N ASP A 316 28.49 12.87 20.62
CA ASP A 316 28.37 12.26 21.91
C ASP A 316 26.96 11.73 22.25
N ALA A 317 26.06 11.77 21.28
CA ALA A 317 24.65 11.39 21.49
C ALA A 317 24.41 9.96 22.01
N GLU A 318 25.34 9.02 21.77
CA GLU A 318 25.25 7.61 22.19
C GLU A 318 26.38 7.18 23.17
N LYS A 319 26.99 8.11 23.90
CA LYS A 319 28.09 7.81 24.85
C LYS A 319 27.74 6.75 25.90
N HIS A 320 26.47 6.53 26.23
CA HIS A 320 26.03 5.54 27.23
C HIS A 320 25.76 4.14 26.66
N GLY A 321 26.08 3.87 25.37
CA GLY A 321 26.14 2.51 24.80
C GLY A 321 24.82 1.74 24.66
N LYS A 322 23.72 2.17 25.26
CA LYS A 322 22.42 1.51 25.14
C LYS A 322 21.58 2.22 24.06
N PRO A 323 21.04 1.45 23.10
CA PRO A 323 20.10 2.00 22.12
C PRO A 323 18.85 2.54 22.82
N VAL A 324 18.51 3.80 22.58
CA VAL A 324 17.28 4.42 23.10
C VAL A 324 16.48 4.88 21.91
N TRP A 325 15.16 4.70 21.94
CA TRP A 325 14.27 5.29 20.96
C TRP A 325 14.32 6.82 21.04
N ALA A 326 14.29 7.49 19.88
CA ALA A 326 14.26 8.94 19.84
C ALA A 326 12.94 9.47 20.41
N THR A 327 13.03 10.52 21.22
CA THR A 327 11.87 11.24 21.77
C THR A 327 11.61 12.51 20.97
N SER A 328 10.40 13.06 21.05
CA SER A 328 10.00 14.27 20.31
C SER A 328 10.80 15.53 20.68
N SER A 329 11.41 15.58 21.88
CA SER A 329 12.24 16.68 22.35
C SER A 329 13.61 16.15 22.76
N ASP A 330 14.44 15.77 21.77
CA ASP A 330 15.75 15.19 22.01
C ASP A 330 16.83 16.28 21.91
N ASP A 331 17.42 16.65 23.05
CA ASP A 331 18.48 17.68 23.17
C ASP A 331 19.79 17.33 22.44
N ARG A 332 19.93 16.06 22.01
CA ARG A 332 21.07 15.58 21.23
C ARG A 332 21.02 16.06 19.77
N VAL A 333 19.86 16.57 19.30
CA VAL A 333 19.65 17.00 17.91
C VAL A 333 20.24 18.39 17.70
N THR A 334 21.06 18.56 16.64
CA THR A 334 21.64 19.84 16.26
C THR A 334 20.61 20.79 15.64
N LYS A 335 20.93 22.08 15.47
CA LYS A 335 20.00 23.04 14.83
C LYS A 335 19.72 22.65 13.36
N VAL A 336 20.77 22.37 12.59
CA VAL A 336 20.66 21.84 11.23
C VAL A 336 19.97 20.47 11.25
N GLY A 337 20.34 19.61 12.22
CA GLY A 337 19.74 18.30 12.42
C GLY A 337 18.21 18.34 12.55
N ARG A 338 17.66 19.32 13.25
CA ARG A 338 16.22 19.51 13.42
C ARG A 338 15.52 19.79 12.09
N ILE A 339 16.14 20.64 11.25
CA ILE A 339 15.59 20.98 9.93
C ILE A 339 15.61 19.75 9.00
N ILE A 340 16.78 19.09 8.90
CA ILE A 340 16.94 17.98 7.96
C ILE A 340 16.11 16.75 8.37
N ARG A 341 15.87 16.50 9.67
CA ARG A 341 14.97 15.46 10.16
C ARG A 341 13.50 15.76 9.84
N LYS A 342 13.09 17.03 10.05
CA LYS A 342 11.72 17.47 9.72
C LYS A 342 11.41 17.28 8.23
N LEU A 343 12.37 17.56 7.36
CA LEU A 343 12.24 17.44 5.90
C LEU A 343 12.68 16.08 5.35
N ARG A 344 13.07 15.13 6.23
CA ARG A 344 13.60 13.80 5.84
C ARG A 344 14.83 13.85 4.94
N ILE A 345 15.53 14.98 4.88
CA ILE A 345 16.76 15.17 4.10
C ILE A 345 17.89 14.30 4.67
N ASP A 346 17.89 14.07 5.97
CA ASP A 346 18.86 13.19 6.65
C ASP A 346 18.86 11.75 6.11
N GLU A 347 17.78 11.29 5.53
CA GLU A 347 17.64 9.95 4.98
C GLU A 347 18.05 9.81 3.50
N LEU A 348 18.28 10.93 2.77
CA LEU A 348 18.65 10.91 1.35
C LEU A 348 19.90 10.06 1.03
N PRO A 349 20.97 10.02 1.86
CA PRO A 349 22.11 9.14 1.59
C PRO A 349 21.77 7.65 1.53
N GLN A 350 20.62 7.22 2.07
CA GLN A 350 20.16 5.83 1.98
C GLN A 350 19.80 5.41 0.54
N LEU A 351 19.57 6.36 -0.38
CA LEU A 351 19.44 6.06 -1.82
C LEU A 351 20.64 5.26 -2.34
N TYR A 352 21.84 5.51 -1.81
CA TYR A 352 23.02 4.70 -2.11
C TYR A 352 22.86 3.24 -1.63
N CYS A 353 22.24 3.01 -0.46
CA CYS A 353 21.97 1.64 0.02
C CYS A 353 20.93 0.93 -0.89
N VAL A 354 19.99 1.68 -1.48
CA VAL A 354 19.07 1.13 -2.48
C VAL A 354 19.82 0.75 -3.76
N LEU A 355 20.71 1.62 -4.28
CA LEU A 355 21.52 1.34 -5.46
C LEU A 355 22.43 0.13 -5.25
N ARG A 356 23.03 -0.01 -4.07
CA ARG A 356 23.87 -1.16 -3.70
C ARG A 356 23.06 -2.47 -3.62
N GLY A 357 21.77 -2.39 -3.30
CA GLY A 357 20.85 -3.52 -3.24
C GLY A 357 20.57 -4.07 -1.85
N ASP A 358 21.05 -3.40 -0.79
CA ASP A 358 20.74 -3.74 0.60
C ASP A 358 19.32 -3.33 0.99
N MET A 359 18.82 -2.26 0.34
CA MET A 359 17.49 -1.70 0.53
C MET A 359 16.69 -1.66 -0.78
N SER A 360 15.42 -1.36 -0.65
CA SER A 360 14.49 -0.98 -1.70
C SER A 360 13.99 0.45 -1.43
N LEU A 361 13.39 1.12 -2.40
CA LEU A 361 12.69 2.38 -2.15
C LEU A 361 11.51 2.18 -1.21
N VAL A 362 10.76 1.09 -1.41
CA VAL A 362 9.58 0.77 -0.60
C VAL A 362 9.74 -0.59 0.04
N GLY A 363 9.50 -0.66 1.35
CA GLY A 363 9.57 -1.88 2.16
C GLY A 363 9.41 -1.58 3.65
N PRO A 364 9.42 -2.59 4.51
CA PRO A 364 9.43 -2.40 5.97
C PRO A 364 10.65 -1.57 6.41
N ARG A 365 10.43 -0.63 7.34
CA ARG A 365 11.54 0.19 7.86
C ARG A 365 12.58 -0.68 8.58
N PRO A 366 13.88 -0.57 8.24
CA PRO A 366 14.91 -1.38 8.90
C PRO A 366 15.11 -0.94 10.36
N GLU A 367 15.10 -1.91 11.28
CA GLU A 367 15.29 -1.67 12.71
C GLU A 367 16.69 -2.10 13.19
N ARG A 368 17.11 -1.60 14.35
CA ARG A 368 18.39 -1.96 14.99
C ARG A 368 18.34 -3.42 15.48
N PRO A 369 19.43 -4.19 15.37
CA PRO A 369 19.46 -5.59 15.81
C PRO A 369 18.94 -5.78 17.23
N PHE A 370 19.34 -4.92 18.15
CA PHE A 370 18.90 -4.95 19.56
C PHE A 370 17.36 -4.94 19.70
N PHE A 371 16.68 -4.04 18.98
CA PHE A 371 15.22 -3.95 19.01
C PHE A 371 14.56 -5.13 18.29
N VAL A 372 15.17 -5.61 17.19
CA VAL A 372 14.64 -6.77 16.46
C VAL A 372 14.65 -8.00 17.35
N ASP A 373 15.74 -8.23 18.11
CA ASP A 373 15.86 -9.36 19.03
C ASP A 373 14.81 -9.29 20.15
N GLN A 374 14.60 -8.09 20.71
CA GLN A 374 13.59 -7.88 21.73
C GLN A 374 12.17 -8.10 21.16
N LEU A 375 11.84 -7.41 20.08
CA LEU A 375 10.50 -7.46 19.50
C LEU A 375 10.14 -8.83 18.93
N THR A 376 11.11 -9.60 18.44
CA THR A 376 10.87 -10.98 17.98
C THR A 376 10.49 -11.92 19.12
N ARG A 377 10.93 -11.65 20.35
CA ARG A 377 10.52 -12.42 21.55
C ARG A 377 9.14 -12.02 22.05
N GLU A 378 8.79 -10.75 21.92
CA GLU A 378 7.53 -10.19 22.43
C GLU A 378 6.36 -10.29 21.45
N ILE A 379 6.63 -10.18 20.13
CA ILE A 379 5.60 -10.09 19.11
C ILE A 379 5.66 -11.30 18.18
N PRO A 380 4.58 -12.12 18.12
CA PRO A 380 4.52 -13.25 17.20
C PRO A 380 4.73 -12.82 15.75
N PHE A 381 5.45 -13.64 14.98
CA PHE A 381 5.69 -13.43 13.55
C PHE A 381 6.47 -12.15 13.19
N TYR A 382 7.11 -11.47 14.15
CA TYR A 382 7.84 -10.23 13.89
C TYR A 382 8.92 -10.40 12.82
N ALA A 383 9.62 -11.53 12.80
CA ALA A 383 10.68 -11.83 11.83
C ALA A 383 10.21 -11.94 10.37
N VAL A 384 8.90 -12.18 10.13
CA VAL A 384 8.34 -12.32 8.77
C VAL A 384 8.50 -11.03 7.96
N ARG A 385 8.56 -9.87 8.61
CA ARG A 385 8.82 -8.58 7.95
C ARG A 385 10.15 -8.50 7.20
N HIS A 386 11.11 -9.35 7.56
CA HIS A 386 12.43 -9.41 6.92
C HIS A 386 12.48 -10.32 5.69
N SER A 387 11.38 -10.95 5.30
CA SER A 387 11.32 -11.77 4.07
C SER A 387 11.38 -10.95 2.77
N VAL A 388 11.24 -9.62 2.88
CA VAL A 388 11.45 -8.66 1.79
C VAL A 388 12.58 -7.69 2.15
N LYS A 389 13.13 -6.98 1.15
CA LYS A 389 14.14 -5.94 1.41
C LYS A 389 13.53 -4.81 2.23
N PRO A 390 14.27 -4.25 3.21
CA PRO A 390 13.84 -3.07 3.93
C PRO A 390 13.73 -1.86 3.00
N GLY A 391 12.81 -0.95 3.30
CA GLY A 391 12.54 0.23 2.50
C GLY A 391 13.08 1.53 3.08
N LEU A 392 13.31 2.51 2.21
CA LEU A 392 13.52 3.92 2.57
C LEU A 392 12.19 4.48 3.14
N THR A 393 11.09 4.17 2.49
CA THR A 393 9.73 4.37 2.98
C THR A 393 8.97 3.03 2.99
N GLY A 394 7.78 2.98 3.59
CA GLY A 394 7.01 1.75 3.67
C GLY A 394 5.55 1.96 4.01
N TRP A 395 4.74 0.93 3.76
CA TRP A 395 3.30 0.96 3.99
C TRP A 395 2.95 1.30 5.45
N ALA A 396 3.67 0.71 6.42
CA ALA A 396 3.50 1.06 7.82
C ALA A 396 3.80 2.53 8.12
N GLN A 397 4.80 3.13 7.46
CA GLN A 397 5.19 4.52 7.68
C GLN A 397 4.14 5.53 7.19
N VAL A 398 3.40 5.20 6.13
CA VAL A 398 2.34 6.07 5.59
C VAL A 398 0.98 5.84 6.24
N CYS A 399 0.71 4.63 6.76
CA CYS A 399 -0.57 4.27 7.36
C CYS A 399 -0.63 4.49 8.87
N TYR A 400 0.49 4.39 9.58
CA TYR A 400 0.56 4.45 11.04
C TYR A 400 1.48 5.58 11.48
N HIS A 401 0.93 6.50 12.27
CA HIS A 401 1.67 7.62 12.83
C HIS A 401 2.54 7.14 14.00
N TYR A 402 3.49 7.94 14.35
CA TYR A 402 4.62 7.62 15.22
C TYR A 402 4.23 7.06 16.59
N GLY A 403 4.95 6.02 17.01
CA GLY A 403 4.95 5.47 18.36
C GLY A 403 6.26 4.73 18.63
N ALA A 404 6.69 4.68 19.90
CA ALA A 404 7.95 4.11 20.33
C ALA A 404 7.75 3.04 21.43
N SER A 405 6.60 2.35 21.39
CA SER A 405 6.26 1.25 22.30
C SER A 405 6.24 -0.10 21.59
N ALA A 406 6.18 -1.20 22.33
CA ALA A 406 6.00 -2.54 21.78
C ALA A 406 4.62 -2.68 21.09
N GLU A 407 3.59 -2.04 21.65
CA GLU A 407 2.24 -2.00 21.05
C GLU A 407 2.26 -1.27 19.71
N ASP A 408 3.00 -0.17 19.60
CA ASP A 408 3.18 0.54 18.33
C ASP A 408 3.95 -0.30 17.32
N ALA A 409 4.95 -1.06 17.77
CA ALA A 409 5.69 -1.99 16.93
C ALA A 409 4.78 -3.12 16.41
N ALA A 410 3.88 -3.64 17.25
CA ALA A 410 2.89 -4.64 16.86
C ALA A 410 1.88 -4.06 15.86
N ALA A 411 1.41 -2.82 16.09
CA ALA A 411 0.51 -2.14 15.15
C ALA A 411 1.17 -1.89 13.79
N LYS A 412 2.44 -1.46 13.77
CA LYS A 412 3.23 -1.28 12.52
C LYS A 412 3.45 -2.60 11.81
N LEU A 413 3.72 -3.68 12.56
CA LEU A 413 3.92 -5.00 11.99
C LEU A 413 2.70 -5.46 11.16
N GLN A 414 1.48 -5.14 11.58
CA GLN A 414 0.27 -5.49 10.84
C GLN A 414 0.26 -4.91 9.41
N TYR A 415 0.78 -3.69 9.25
CA TYR A 415 0.95 -3.05 7.93
C TYR A 415 2.17 -3.59 7.18
N ASP A 416 3.27 -3.87 7.88
CA ASP A 416 4.45 -4.48 7.28
C ASP A 416 4.12 -5.88 6.72
N LEU A 417 3.36 -6.71 7.45
CA LEU A 417 2.91 -8.03 6.98
C LEU A 417 1.97 -7.91 5.78
N TYR A 418 1.09 -6.90 5.77
CA TYR A 418 0.28 -6.63 4.59
C TYR A 418 1.14 -6.32 3.37
N TYR A 419 2.16 -5.47 3.53
CA TYR A 419 3.08 -5.15 2.46
C TYR A 419 3.85 -6.40 2.01
N VAL A 420 4.39 -7.18 2.94
CA VAL A 420 5.11 -8.43 2.63
C VAL A 420 4.28 -9.36 1.77
N LYS A 421 2.99 -9.53 2.08
CA LYS A 421 2.08 -10.40 1.34
C LYS A 421 1.65 -9.81 0.00
N ASN A 422 1.34 -8.51 -0.05
CA ASN A 422 0.65 -7.87 -1.17
C ASN A 422 1.55 -6.90 -1.97
N HIS A 423 2.88 -6.89 -1.72
CA HIS A 423 3.75 -5.94 -2.38
C HIS A 423 3.72 -6.11 -3.91
N SER A 424 3.57 -5.00 -4.58
CA SER A 424 3.50 -4.89 -6.04
C SER A 424 4.06 -3.54 -6.44
N LEU A 425 4.47 -3.38 -7.70
CA LEU A 425 4.94 -2.09 -8.20
C LEU A 425 3.88 -1.00 -8.03
N PHE A 426 2.60 -1.36 -8.15
CA PHE A 426 1.51 -0.41 -7.90
C PHE A 426 1.44 0.02 -6.44
N LEU A 427 1.53 -0.91 -5.48
CA LEU A 427 1.54 -0.56 -4.06
C LEU A 427 2.77 0.31 -3.73
N ASP A 428 3.91 0.03 -4.36
CA ASP A 428 5.11 0.85 -4.21
C ASP A 428 4.89 2.29 -4.69
N LEU A 429 4.29 2.48 -5.87
CA LEU A 429 3.94 3.81 -6.37
C LEU A 429 2.96 4.54 -5.45
N VAL A 430 1.95 3.84 -4.92
CA VAL A 430 1.03 4.40 -3.91
C VAL A 430 1.77 4.85 -2.66
N VAL A 431 2.67 4.01 -2.13
CA VAL A 431 3.46 4.34 -0.93
C VAL A 431 4.37 5.55 -1.19
N LEU A 432 5.06 5.59 -2.34
CA LEU A 432 5.91 6.72 -2.71
C LEU A 432 5.10 8.01 -2.80
N PHE A 433 3.92 7.96 -3.41
CA PHE A 433 3.05 9.12 -3.56
C PHE A 433 2.51 9.62 -2.20
N GLU A 434 2.04 8.70 -1.34
CA GLU A 434 1.60 9.05 0.02
C GLU A 434 2.77 9.60 0.86
N THR A 435 4.00 9.08 0.66
CA THR A 435 5.20 9.58 1.33
C THR A 435 5.45 11.05 1.01
N VAL A 436 5.30 11.47 -0.25
CA VAL A 436 5.41 12.90 -0.63
C VAL A 436 4.39 13.73 0.16
N GLY A 437 3.14 13.26 0.26
CA GLY A 437 2.09 13.90 1.05
C GLY A 437 2.47 14.04 2.53
N VAL A 438 3.01 12.98 3.14
CA VAL A 438 3.47 12.97 4.53
C VAL A 438 4.62 13.95 4.75
N VAL A 439 5.61 13.99 3.85
CA VAL A 439 6.76 14.92 3.93
C VAL A 439 6.30 16.37 3.81
N LEU A 440 5.43 16.69 2.83
CA LEU A 440 4.94 18.05 2.60
C LEU A 440 4.06 18.57 3.74
N THR A 441 3.27 17.69 4.37
CA THR A 441 2.40 18.07 5.50
C THR A 441 3.10 18.04 6.86
N GLY A 442 4.33 17.53 6.92
CA GLY A 442 5.09 17.38 8.17
C GLY A 442 4.46 16.36 9.15
N LYS A 443 3.44 15.61 8.73
CA LYS A 443 2.81 14.56 9.54
C LYS A 443 3.78 13.40 9.65
N GLY A 444 4.28 13.12 10.86
CA GLY A 444 5.21 12.02 11.14
C GLY A 444 6.69 12.40 11.20
N ALA A 445 7.04 13.67 11.19
CA ALA A 445 8.37 14.15 11.56
C ALA A 445 8.43 14.38 13.08
N GLN A 446 9.28 13.63 13.76
CA GLN A 446 9.73 13.89 15.14
C GLN A 446 11.25 14.04 15.17
#